data_1f78c3a47792dd144d710224f2cb5bc2
#
_entry.id   1f78c3a47792dd144d710224f2cb5bc2
#
_cell.length_a   1.000
_cell.length_b   1.000
_cell.length_c   1.000
_cell.angle_alpha   90.00
_cell.angle_beta   90.00
_cell.angle_gamma   90.00
#
_symmetry.space_group_name_H-M   'P 1'
#
loop_
_entity.id
_entity.type
_entity.pdbx_description
1 polymer ?
#
loop_
_entity_poly.entity_id
_entity_poly.type
_entity_poly.pdbx_seq_one_letter_code
_entity_poly.pdbx_strand_id
1 'polypeptide(L)'
;MAGHLVLAFGTPAMAQGVGGATALDCSFSNIDASTWKMITPLTSATPVGAILYRRSVSLVVSFKYGVASGEHELVGAGHWKTGSIVTNGVAKTDVNGIGFKWAGVSGDGDENTLLQGSLPMVTVKHNLGRANQGGADAQMMIFRQFLVLDKPVSQLPQGKLVVKNLPGNPTVEVYAIDLPKGAASVGGTVTVPQQTPLCAQAIAFAGAGNVCIGSECEVQVPNRCEIQSNWIKPVTLGNVAIDRFPSLNAMSEPVSFDITLSQCAVMAKPSISFRDKAAQPNPDKTLLQLSAPAGRSVAHGFNIVMMHRDTNERIAYGEPGTAPTYPMHRNADTATIPLSARYIRTGADGELRPGNANGAAEFTFTFP
;
A
#
# COMPACT_ATOMS: atom_id res chain seq x y z
N MET A 1 -17.47 1.74 25.68
CA MET A 1 -16.30 1.58 26.56
C MET A 1 -15.28 2.62 26.17
N ALA A 2 -14.95 3.53 27.09
CA ALA A 2 -13.97 4.59 26.85
C ALA A 2 -12.56 3.99 26.80
N GLY A 3 -11.88 4.16 25.65
CA GLY A 3 -10.49 3.77 25.52
C GLY A 3 -9.60 4.68 26.37
N HIS A 4 -8.84 4.13 27.27
CA HIS A 4 -7.93 4.88 28.13
C HIS A 4 -6.71 5.32 27.31
N LEU A 5 -6.54 6.65 27.19
CA LEU A 5 -5.31 7.26 26.69
C LEU A 5 -4.31 7.23 27.86
N VAL A 6 -3.24 6.44 27.74
CA VAL A 6 -2.17 6.44 28.75
C VAL A 6 -1.34 7.70 28.56
N LEU A 7 -1.46 8.62 29.49
CA LEU A 7 -0.67 9.85 29.57
C LEU A 7 0.59 9.59 30.40
N ALA A 8 1.76 9.66 29.80
CA ALA A 8 3.00 9.81 30.55
C ALA A 8 3.27 11.30 30.74
N PHE A 9 3.06 11.81 31.95
CA PHE A 9 3.42 13.18 32.31
C PHE A 9 4.94 13.23 32.55
N GLY A 10 5.63 13.96 31.68
CA GLY A 10 7.00 14.37 31.96
C GLY A 10 6.98 15.46 33.08
N THR A 11 7.93 15.39 34.01
CA THR A 11 8.12 16.45 34.99
C THR A 11 8.35 17.79 34.29
N PRO A 12 7.70 18.88 34.74
CA PRO A 12 7.93 20.19 34.14
C PRO A 12 9.40 20.59 34.32
N ALA A 13 10.10 20.81 33.24
CA ALA A 13 11.41 21.43 33.28
C ALA A 13 11.20 22.90 33.66
N MET A 14 11.66 23.27 34.84
CA MET A 14 11.64 24.67 35.30
C MET A 14 12.57 25.47 34.38
N ALA A 15 11.98 26.24 33.51
CA ALA A 15 12.73 27.10 32.59
C ALA A 15 13.26 28.32 33.36
N GLN A 16 14.56 28.48 33.41
CA GLN A 16 15.18 29.72 33.80
C GLN A 16 15.01 30.74 32.70
N GLY A 17 14.35 31.86 33.00
CA GLY A 17 14.05 32.90 32.05
C GLY A 17 15.29 33.47 31.33
N VAL A 18 15.34 33.34 30.06
CA VAL A 18 16.20 34.14 29.17
C VAL A 18 15.41 35.42 28.90
N GLY A 19 15.99 36.58 29.10
CA GLY A 19 15.31 37.86 28.95
C GLY A 19 14.61 38.00 27.59
N GLY A 20 13.33 38.34 27.60
CA GLY A 20 12.52 38.57 26.42
C GLY A 20 11.35 37.59 26.20
N ALA A 21 11.17 36.57 27.04
CA ALA A 21 10.02 35.69 26.91
C ALA A 21 8.72 36.40 27.28
N THR A 22 7.68 36.21 26.47
CA THR A 22 6.34 36.76 26.69
C THR A 22 5.43 35.75 27.40
N ALA A 23 5.57 34.49 27.11
CA ALA A 23 4.82 33.41 27.73
C ALA A 23 5.67 32.66 28.78
N LEU A 24 5.10 32.40 29.94
CA LEU A 24 5.74 31.75 31.08
C LEU A 24 4.81 30.65 31.64
N ASP A 25 5.37 29.76 32.43
CA ASP A 25 4.61 28.73 33.17
C ASP A 25 3.61 27.95 32.33
N CYS A 26 4.03 27.51 31.15
CA CYS A 26 3.16 26.78 30.24
C CYS A 26 2.81 25.39 30.77
N SER A 27 1.55 25.04 30.60
CA SER A 27 1.04 23.70 30.78
C SER A 27 0.05 23.32 29.71
N PHE A 28 0.04 22.06 29.33
CA PHE A 28 -0.99 21.50 28.46
C PHE A 28 -2.10 20.87 29.29
N SER A 29 -3.33 21.10 28.90
CA SER A 29 -4.52 20.57 29.56
C SER A 29 -5.61 20.24 28.53
N ASN A 30 -6.72 19.65 29.00
CA ASN A 30 -7.89 19.37 28.19
C ASN A 30 -7.55 18.66 26.86
N ILE A 31 -6.72 17.62 26.95
CA ILE A 31 -6.38 16.81 25.79
C ILE A 31 -7.57 15.92 25.49
N ASP A 32 -8.19 16.14 24.32
CA ASP A 32 -9.35 15.39 23.86
C ASP A 32 -9.17 14.90 22.44
N ALA A 33 -9.62 13.67 22.21
CA ALA A 33 -9.64 13.07 20.89
C ALA A 33 -11.09 12.77 20.50
N SER A 34 -11.55 13.41 19.42
CA SER A 34 -12.88 13.14 18.89
C SER A 34 -13.04 11.68 18.42
N THR A 35 -14.26 11.23 18.26
CA THR A 35 -14.52 9.93 17.63
C THR A 35 -14.01 9.92 16.19
N TRP A 36 -13.59 8.75 15.74
CA TRP A 36 -13.24 8.55 14.34
C TRP A 36 -14.44 8.71 13.43
N LYS A 37 -14.28 9.45 12.35
CA LYS A 37 -15.28 9.63 11.28
C LYS A 37 -14.77 9.01 10.00
N MET A 38 -15.60 8.21 9.35
CA MET A 38 -15.32 7.71 8.00
C MET A 38 -15.31 8.88 7.02
N ILE A 39 -14.30 8.95 6.18
CA ILE A 39 -14.15 9.95 5.13
C ILE A 39 -14.36 9.30 3.76
N THR A 40 -13.64 8.21 3.49
CA THR A 40 -13.77 7.45 2.25
C THR A 40 -14.17 6.02 2.57
N PRO A 41 -15.30 5.53 2.08
CA PRO A 41 -15.63 4.12 2.17
C PRO A 41 -14.58 3.26 1.49
N LEU A 42 -14.23 2.15 2.13
CA LEU A 42 -13.28 1.21 1.55
C LEU A 42 -14.02 0.29 0.56
N THR A 43 -13.66 0.39 -0.72
CA THR A 43 -14.17 -0.42 -1.83
C THR A 43 -13.00 -0.98 -2.63
N SER A 44 -13.25 -1.93 -3.53
CA SER A 44 -12.20 -2.46 -4.44
C SER A 44 -11.55 -1.38 -5.33
N ALA A 45 -12.22 -0.26 -5.54
CA ALA A 45 -11.75 0.86 -6.35
C ALA A 45 -11.05 1.96 -5.52
N THR A 46 -10.97 1.83 -4.20
CA THR A 46 -10.35 2.85 -3.34
C THR A 46 -8.84 2.90 -3.63
N PRO A 47 -8.31 4.08 -4.02
CA PRO A 47 -6.89 4.19 -4.37
C PRO A 47 -5.99 4.16 -3.13
N VAL A 48 -4.76 3.69 -3.30
CA VAL A 48 -3.70 3.83 -2.30
C VAL A 48 -3.48 5.30 -1.98
N GLY A 49 -3.29 5.62 -0.71
CA GLY A 49 -3.18 6.99 -0.21
C GLY A 49 -4.53 7.62 0.22
N ALA A 50 -5.66 6.98 -0.09
CA ALA A 50 -6.97 7.49 0.32
C ALA A 50 -7.08 7.57 1.85
N ILE A 51 -7.65 8.68 2.34
CA ILE A 51 -7.99 8.86 3.74
C ILE A 51 -9.29 8.10 4.03
N LEU A 52 -9.19 7.03 4.80
CA LEU A 52 -10.35 6.20 5.16
C LEU A 52 -11.10 6.79 6.36
N TYR A 53 -10.36 7.17 7.40
CA TYR A 53 -10.92 7.72 8.64
C TYR A 53 -10.11 8.93 9.09
N ARG A 54 -10.79 9.84 9.78
CA ARG A 54 -10.20 11.03 10.40
C ARG A 54 -10.78 11.26 11.78
N ARG A 55 -9.94 11.76 12.71
CA ARG A 55 -10.37 12.36 13.97
C ARG A 55 -9.54 13.60 14.29
N SER A 56 -10.08 14.46 15.15
CA SER A 56 -9.36 15.61 15.71
C SER A 56 -8.78 15.26 17.07
N VAL A 57 -7.61 15.82 17.37
CA VAL A 57 -7.03 15.86 18.70
C VAL A 57 -6.85 17.32 19.06
N SER A 58 -7.52 17.78 20.09
CA SER A 58 -7.41 19.14 20.62
C SER A 58 -6.70 19.13 21.96
N LEU A 59 -5.96 20.17 22.22
CA LEU A 59 -5.29 20.41 23.48
C LEU A 59 -5.23 21.90 23.75
N VAL A 60 -5.25 22.28 25.01
CA VAL A 60 -5.14 23.68 25.44
C VAL A 60 -3.79 23.88 26.10
N VAL A 61 -3.05 24.87 25.62
CA VAL A 61 -1.87 25.38 26.28
C VAL A 61 -2.25 26.60 27.12
N SER A 62 -2.02 26.55 28.41
CA SER A 62 -2.22 27.66 29.34
C SER A 62 -0.85 28.24 29.71
N PHE A 63 -0.75 29.55 29.80
CA PHE A 63 0.50 30.24 30.08
C PHE A 63 0.24 31.58 30.78
N LYS A 64 1.28 32.12 31.45
CA LYS A 64 1.28 33.47 32.01
C LYS A 64 2.07 34.41 31.13
N TYR A 65 1.68 35.67 31.08
CA TYR A 65 2.47 36.72 30.41
C TYR A 65 3.66 37.15 31.23
N GLY A 66 4.83 37.19 30.58
CA GLY A 66 6.03 37.87 31.06
C GLY A 66 6.22 39.21 30.40
N VAL A 67 7.33 39.86 30.71
CA VAL A 67 7.74 41.13 30.03
C VAL A 67 8.60 40.77 28.83
N ALA A 68 8.20 41.25 27.65
CA ALA A 68 8.95 41.09 26.42
C ALA A 68 9.57 42.41 25.94
N SER A 69 10.75 42.36 25.33
CA SER A 69 11.42 43.48 24.69
C SER A 69 10.85 43.83 23.31
N GLY A 70 9.94 43.02 22.78
CA GLY A 70 9.33 43.17 21.46
C GLY A 70 8.03 42.42 21.32
N GLU A 71 7.51 42.28 20.10
CA GLU A 71 6.36 41.48 19.80
C GLU A 71 6.76 39.99 19.72
N HIS A 72 5.99 39.16 20.35
CA HIS A 72 6.16 37.70 20.39
C HIS A 72 4.94 36.99 19.88
N GLU A 73 5.13 35.74 19.52
CA GLU A 73 4.07 34.80 19.15
C GLU A 73 4.27 33.46 19.83
N LEU A 74 3.16 32.84 20.26
CA LEU A 74 3.14 31.48 20.70
C LEU A 74 2.98 30.57 19.47
N VAL A 75 3.91 29.65 19.31
CA VAL A 75 3.96 28.75 18.18
C VAL A 75 3.64 27.33 18.64
N GLY A 76 2.58 26.76 18.10
CA GLY A 76 2.24 25.35 18.26
C GLY A 76 2.96 24.52 17.22
N ALA A 77 3.69 23.51 17.67
CA ALA A 77 4.47 22.64 16.81
C ALA A 77 4.35 21.17 17.21
N GLY A 78 4.62 20.26 16.30
CA GLY A 78 4.64 18.83 16.55
C GLY A 78 5.57 18.09 15.61
N HIS A 79 6.08 16.96 16.07
CA HIS A 79 6.91 16.05 15.27
C HIS A 79 6.74 14.60 15.70
N TRP A 80 7.15 13.66 14.86
CA TRP A 80 7.29 12.28 15.28
C TRP A 80 8.47 12.16 16.26
N LYS A 81 8.23 11.50 17.40
CA LYS A 81 9.28 11.27 18.41
C LYS A 81 10.45 10.53 17.79
N THR A 82 11.67 10.91 18.16
CA THR A 82 12.89 10.23 17.74
C THR A 82 12.82 8.74 18.07
N GLY A 83 13.17 7.89 17.08
CA GLY A 83 13.09 6.44 17.19
C GLY A 83 11.73 5.84 16.79
N SER A 84 10.70 6.67 16.49
CA SER A 84 9.46 6.19 15.89
C SER A 84 9.71 5.63 14.49
N ILE A 85 9.15 4.44 14.19
CA ILE A 85 9.27 3.82 12.86
C ILE A 85 8.17 4.39 11.97
N VAL A 86 8.54 5.40 11.18
CA VAL A 86 7.64 6.13 10.29
C VAL A 86 8.29 6.28 8.92
N THR A 87 7.56 6.00 7.87
CA THR A 87 8.02 6.17 6.49
C THR A 87 7.16 7.21 5.79
N ASN A 88 7.75 8.29 5.29
CA ASN A 88 7.03 9.40 4.63
C ASN A 88 5.85 9.94 5.47
N GLY A 89 6.03 10.07 6.78
CA GLY A 89 4.98 10.52 7.70
C GLY A 89 3.93 9.47 8.04
N VAL A 90 4.06 8.24 7.57
CA VAL A 90 3.12 7.14 7.81
C VAL A 90 3.70 6.14 8.79
N ALA A 91 3.03 5.93 9.91
CA ALA A 91 3.29 4.83 10.83
C ALA A 91 2.45 3.60 10.41
N LYS A 92 3.01 2.41 10.58
CA LYS A 92 2.26 1.16 10.35
C LYS A 92 1.23 0.95 11.45
N THR A 93 0.09 0.34 11.10
CA THR A 93 -0.87 -0.18 12.07
C THR A 93 -0.72 -1.71 12.21
N ASP A 94 -1.44 -2.31 13.15
CA ASP A 94 -1.53 -3.77 13.30
C ASP A 94 -2.38 -4.42 12.19
N VAL A 95 -3.02 -3.63 11.32
CA VAL A 95 -3.68 -4.09 10.10
C VAL A 95 -2.78 -3.82 8.90
N ASN A 96 -2.21 -4.87 8.32
CA ASN A 96 -1.34 -4.74 7.15
C ASN A 96 -2.07 -4.04 5.98
N GLY A 97 -1.49 -2.98 5.44
CA GLY A 97 -2.07 -2.16 4.36
C GLY A 97 -2.91 -0.98 4.84
N ILE A 98 -3.05 -0.78 6.16
CA ILE A 98 -3.62 0.43 6.75
C ILE A 98 -2.51 1.19 7.45
N GLY A 99 -2.30 2.44 7.07
CA GLY A 99 -1.32 3.36 7.66
C GLY A 99 -1.97 4.39 8.57
N PHE A 100 -1.17 4.97 9.46
CA PHE A 100 -1.60 6.02 10.39
C PHE A 100 -0.76 7.27 10.18
N LYS A 101 -1.42 8.44 10.08
CA LYS A 101 -0.79 9.75 9.89
C LYS A 101 -1.23 10.78 10.92
N TRP A 102 -0.34 11.75 11.15
CA TRP A 102 -0.65 12.98 11.87
C TRP A 102 -0.50 14.20 10.95
N ALA A 103 -1.38 15.18 11.14
CA ALA A 103 -1.22 16.52 10.58
C ALA A 103 -1.52 17.58 11.63
N GLY A 104 -0.85 18.73 11.50
CA GLY A 104 -1.25 19.95 12.19
C GLY A 104 -2.40 20.61 11.45
N VAL A 105 -3.16 21.42 12.17
CA VAL A 105 -4.20 22.27 11.61
C VAL A 105 -3.77 23.72 11.78
N SER A 106 -3.67 24.47 10.68
CA SER A 106 -3.40 25.91 10.73
C SER A 106 -4.60 26.66 11.31
N GLY A 107 -4.41 27.91 11.68
CA GLY A 107 -5.46 28.77 12.21
C GLY A 107 -6.70 28.89 11.32
N ASP A 108 -6.53 28.65 10.01
CA ASP A 108 -7.62 28.69 8.99
C ASP A 108 -8.27 27.31 8.79
N GLY A 109 -7.89 26.30 9.57
CA GLY A 109 -8.44 24.94 9.47
C GLY A 109 -7.84 24.10 8.33
N ASP A 110 -6.79 24.58 7.69
CA ASP A 110 -6.10 23.84 6.62
C ASP A 110 -5.26 22.67 7.21
N GLU A 111 -5.42 21.50 6.65
CA GLU A 111 -4.81 20.24 7.12
C GLU A 111 -3.46 19.93 6.45
N ASN A 112 -2.82 20.89 5.81
CA ASN A 112 -1.67 20.66 4.93
C ASN A 112 -0.33 20.39 5.64
N THR A 113 -0.27 20.53 6.96
CA THR A 113 0.97 20.35 7.71
C THR A 113 1.13 18.89 8.18
N LEU A 114 1.61 18.01 7.31
CA LEU A 114 1.93 16.63 7.66
C LEU A 114 3.22 16.56 8.48
N LEU A 115 3.17 15.87 9.62
CA LEU A 115 4.35 15.61 10.43
C LEU A 115 5.16 14.47 9.79
N GLN A 116 6.29 14.80 9.19
CA GLN A 116 7.06 13.83 8.39
C GLN A 116 8.39 13.40 9.02
N GLY A 117 8.87 14.12 9.99
CA GLY A 117 10.21 13.89 10.54
C GLY A 117 10.32 14.14 12.03
N SER A 118 11.56 14.19 12.50
CA SER A 118 11.91 14.44 13.90
C SER A 118 12.07 15.93 14.24
N LEU A 119 11.98 16.83 13.25
CA LEU A 119 11.98 18.28 13.51
C LEU A 119 10.54 18.76 13.67
N PRO A 120 10.23 19.56 14.72
CA PRO A 120 8.92 20.14 14.89
C PRO A 120 8.50 20.99 13.71
N MET A 121 7.30 20.72 13.19
CA MET A 121 6.65 21.57 12.20
C MET A 121 5.64 22.49 12.86
N VAL A 122 5.66 23.74 12.48
CA VAL A 122 4.72 24.74 12.98
C VAL A 122 3.31 24.44 12.49
N THR A 123 2.38 24.25 13.43
CA THR A 123 0.98 23.91 13.13
C THR A 123 0.07 25.11 13.30
N VAL A 124 0.33 25.96 14.29
CA VAL A 124 -0.48 27.13 14.63
C VAL A 124 0.40 28.24 15.18
N LYS A 125 -0.03 29.49 14.99
CA LYS A 125 0.61 30.67 15.56
C LYS A 125 -0.45 31.56 16.22
N HIS A 126 -0.14 32.07 17.39
CA HIS A 126 -0.94 33.08 18.09
C HIS A 126 -0.08 34.30 18.39
N ASN A 127 -0.54 35.47 17.96
CA ASN A 127 0.13 36.73 18.26
C ASN A 127 -0.10 37.08 19.74
N LEU A 128 0.97 37.11 20.53
CA LEU A 128 0.95 37.50 21.93
C LEU A 128 1.06 39.01 22.12
N GLY A 129 1.50 39.74 21.07
CA GLY A 129 1.78 41.14 21.15
C GLY A 129 2.90 41.47 22.16
N ARG A 130 2.78 42.63 22.81
CA ARG A 130 3.56 42.96 24.01
C ARG A 130 2.75 42.59 25.24
N ALA A 131 3.26 41.69 26.04
CA ALA A 131 2.53 41.22 27.19
C ALA A 131 2.57 42.21 28.36
N ASN A 132 1.47 42.25 29.12
CA ASN A 132 1.42 42.88 30.42
C ASN A 132 1.83 41.89 31.47
N GLN A 133 2.66 42.30 32.41
CA GLN A 133 3.09 41.46 33.55
C GLN A 133 1.89 40.93 34.33
N GLY A 134 1.88 39.67 34.67
CA GLY A 134 0.90 39.04 35.55
C GLY A 134 -0.41 38.60 34.88
N GLY A 135 -0.59 38.77 33.60
CA GLY A 135 -1.71 38.22 32.84
C GLY A 135 -1.53 36.74 32.60
N ALA A 136 -2.64 36.06 32.35
CA ALA A 136 -2.65 34.65 31.92
C ALA A 136 -3.58 34.48 30.69
N ASP A 137 -3.30 33.50 29.84
CA ASP A 137 -4.13 33.17 28.69
C ASP A 137 -4.10 31.66 28.44
N ALA A 138 -4.99 31.21 27.57
CA ALA A 138 -5.06 29.84 27.13
C ALA A 138 -5.34 29.80 25.62
N GLN A 139 -4.57 28.99 24.91
CA GLN A 139 -4.70 28.83 23.45
C GLN A 139 -4.96 27.37 23.10
N MET A 140 -5.86 27.15 22.15
CA MET A 140 -6.19 25.83 21.67
C MET A 140 -5.34 25.46 20.46
N MET A 141 -4.75 24.25 20.49
CA MET A 141 -4.06 23.64 19.36
C MET A 141 -4.87 22.45 18.87
N ILE A 142 -4.97 22.29 17.55
CA ILE A 142 -5.71 21.20 16.92
C ILE A 142 -4.76 20.43 16.03
N PHE A 143 -4.83 19.10 16.14
CA PHE A 143 -4.18 18.15 15.25
C PHE A 143 -5.23 17.26 14.60
N ARG A 144 -4.86 16.64 13.50
CA ARG A 144 -5.65 15.60 12.84
C ARG A 144 -4.90 14.29 12.84
N GLN A 145 -5.62 13.23 13.08
CA GLN A 145 -5.15 11.87 12.87
C GLN A 145 -5.94 11.24 11.74
N PHE A 146 -5.25 10.46 10.91
CA PHE A 146 -5.82 9.79 9.76
C PHE A 146 -5.46 8.30 9.76
N LEU A 147 -6.42 7.47 9.36
CA LEU A 147 -6.14 6.14 8.84
C LEU A 147 -6.21 6.20 7.33
N VAL A 148 -5.17 5.73 6.67
CA VAL A 148 -5.01 5.79 5.22
C VAL A 148 -4.82 4.40 4.63
N LEU A 149 -5.28 4.21 3.41
CA LEU A 149 -4.98 2.99 2.66
C LEU A 149 -3.51 3.04 2.20
N ASP A 150 -2.67 2.17 2.73
CA ASP A 150 -1.21 2.13 2.47
C ASP A 150 -0.83 1.09 1.41
N LYS A 151 -1.74 0.18 1.09
CA LYS A 151 -1.58 -0.84 0.04
C LYS A 151 -2.87 -0.99 -0.76
N PRO A 152 -2.82 -1.54 -1.98
CA PRO A 152 -4.03 -1.89 -2.73
C PRO A 152 -5.00 -2.73 -1.90
N VAL A 153 -6.31 -2.54 -2.09
CA VAL A 153 -7.35 -3.27 -1.32
C VAL A 153 -7.18 -4.78 -1.44
N SER A 154 -6.74 -5.28 -2.61
CA SER A 154 -6.44 -6.69 -2.85
C SER A 154 -5.34 -7.28 -1.94
N GLN A 155 -4.54 -6.42 -1.30
CA GLN A 155 -3.46 -6.80 -0.38
C GLN A 155 -3.86 -6.70 1.10
N LEU A 156 -5.07 -6.29 1.41
CA LEU A 156 -5.57 -6.26 2.77
C LEU A 156 -5.83 -7.68 3.29
N PRO A 157 -5.69 -7.91 4.60
CA PRO A 157 -6.08 -9.19 5.22
C PRO A 157 -7.58 -9.47 4.99
N GLN A 158 -7.93 -10.74 4.86
CA GLN A 158 -9.32 -11.19 4.82
C GLN A 158 -9.95 -11.14 6.21
N GLY A 159 -11.27 -10.91 6.24
CA GLY A 159 -12.08 -10.95 7.45
C GLY A 159 -12.14 -9.62 8.19
N LYS A 160 -12.27 -9.71 9.52
CA LYS A 160 -12.55 -8.55 10.36
C LYS A 160 -11.32 -7.67 10.55
N LEU A 161 -11.38 -6.44 10.07
CA LEU A 161 -10.30 -5.47 10.15
C LEU A 161 -10.58 -4.45 11.26
N VAL A 162 -9.83 -4.52 12.35
CA VAL A 162 -9.90 -3.54 13.46
C VAL A 162 -8.51 -3.07 13.78
N VAL A 163 -8.24 -1.78 13.53
CA VAL A 163 -6.98 -1.16 13.94
C VAL A 163 -7.01 -0.93 15.45
N LYS A 164 -6.12 -1.58 16.18
CA LYS A 164 -6.02 -1.50 17.64
C LYS A 164 -4.74 -0.80 18.07
N ASN A 165 -3.62 -1.14 17.43
CA ASN A 165 -2.29 -0.75 17.86
C ASN A 165 -1.47 -0.18 16.70
N LEU A 166 -0.44 0.56 17.07
CA LEU A 166 0.63 0.99 16.19
C LEU A 166 1.91 0.25 16.59
N PRO A 167 2.36 -0.76 15.81
CA PRO A 167 3.56 -1.52 16.12
C PRO A 167 4.78 -0.62 16.30
N GLY A 168 5.61 -0.90 17.31
CA GLY A 168 6.76 -0.06 17.67
C GLY A 168 6.39 1.19 18.48
N ASN A 169 5.12 1.36 18.84
CA ASN A 169 4.62 2.49 19.63
C ASN A 169 5.10 3.87 19.13
N PRO A 170 4.94 4.19 17.83
CA PRO A 170 5.32 5.50 17.33
C PRO A 170 4.48 6.57 18.02
N THR A 171 5.13 7.64 18.45
CA THR A 171 4.47 8.73 19.18
C THR A 171 4.77 10.07 18.53
N VAL A 172 3.86 11.01 18.69
CA VAL A 172 4.05 12.41 18.30
C VAL A 172 4.29 13.24 19.56
N GLU A 173 5.32 14.04 19.54
CA GLU A 173 5.58 15.06 20.56
C GLU A 173 5.07 16.41 20.08
N VAL A 174 4.36 17.11 20.94
CA VAL A 174 3.76 18.41 20.66
C VAL A 174 4.42 19.46 21.56
N TYR A 175 4.66 20.64 20.99
CA TYR A 175 5.33 21.73 21.64
C TYR A 175 4.47 23.00 21.59
N ALA A 176 4.60 23.83 22.63
CA ALA A 176 4.26 25.25 22.55
C ALA A 176 5.55 26.07 22.78
N ILE A 177 5.90 26.89 21.84
CA ILE A 177 7.17 27.62 21.82
C ILE A 177 6.87 29.10 21.72
N ASP A 178 7.44 29.91 22.62
CA ASP A 178 7.40 31.37 22.54
C ASP A 178 8.58 31.87 21.69
N LEU A 179 8.29 32.52 20.61
CA LEU A 179 9.28 33.03 19.68
C LEU A 179 9.04 34.54 19.37
N PRO A 180 10.09 35.26 18.98
CA PRO A 180 9.89 36.59 18.37
C PRO A 180 8.93 36.53 17.19
N LYS A 181 8.06 37.50 17.05
CA LYS A 181 7.07 37.56 15.95
C LYS A 181 7.75 37.47 14.58
N GLY A 182 7.24 36.57 13.75
CA GLY A 182 7.78 36.33 12.42
C GLY A 182 8.96 35.33 12.37
N ALA A 183 9.42 34.81 13.52
CA ALA A 183 10.54 33.87 13.57
C ALA A 183 10.21 32.50 12.96
N ALA A 184 8.93 32.13 12.85
CA ALA A 184 8.49 30.89 12.21
C ALA A 184 7.28 31.15 11.31
N SER A 185 7.08 30.28 10.30
CA SER A 185 5.91 30.28 9.43
C SER A 185 5.14 28.98 9.59
N VAL A 186 3.81 29.04 9.46
CA VAL A 186 2.97 27.84 9.46
C VAL A 186 3.39 26.92 8.31
N GLY A 187 3.48 25.62 8.59
CA GLY A 187 4.04 24.64 7.66
C GLY A 187 5.57 24.61 7.59
N GLY A 188 6.26 25.58 8.17
CA GLY A 188 7.71 25.59 8.30
C GLY A 188 8.18 24.75 9.50
N THR A 189 9.48 24.47 9.54
CA THR A 189 10.11 23.77 10.67
C THR A 189 10.61 24.75 11.71
N VAL A 190 10.62 24.33 12.97
CA VAL A 190 11.22 25.07 14.07
C VAL A 190 12.16 24.16 14.84
N THR A 191 13.30 24.67 15.25
CA THR A 191 14.20 23.97 16.15
C THR A 191 13.83 24.33 17.59
N VAL A 192 13.64 23.31 18.43
CA VAL A 192 13.47 23.50 19.87
C VAL A 192 14.85 23.57 20.50
N PRO A 193 15.39 24.72 20.86
CA PRO A 193 16.69 24.82 21.49
C PRO A 193 16.62 24.26 22.91
N GLN A 194 17.71 23.67 23.39
CA GLN A 194 17.81 23.14 24.76
C GLN A 194 17.59 24.18 25.87
N GLN A 195 17.74 25.45 25.52
CA GLN A 195 17.55 26.61 26.42
C GLN A 195 16.43 27.52 25.94
N THR A 196 15.35 26.95 25.43
CA THR A 196 14.24 27.76 24.94
C THR A 196 13.58 28.50 26.11
N PRO A 197 13.34 29.79 25.98
CA PRO A 197 12.46 30.47 26.88
C PRO A 197 11.04 29.96 26.63
N LEU A 198 10.59 29.32 27.51
CA LEU A 198 9.67 29.06 27.93
C LEU A 198 8.30 28.83 28.04
N CYS A 199 7.62 28.32 27.13
CA CYS A 199 6.45 27.52 27.02
C CYS A 199 6.74 26.23 26.23
N ALA A 200 7.92 25.69 26.38
CA ALA A 200 8.27 24.44 25.73
C ALA A 200 7.89 23.25 26.61
N GLN A 201 6.75 22.67 26.34
CA GLN A 201 6.36 21.42 26.98
C GLN A 201 6.08 20.39 25.88
N ALA A 202 6.78 19.26 25.93
CA ALA A 202 6.52 18.14 25.04
C ALA A 202 5.45 17.23 25.61
N ILE A 203 4.50 16.82 24.79
CA ILE A 203 3.48 15.83 25.13
C ILE A 203 3.55 14.70 24.12
N ALA A 204 3.67 13.48 24.61
CA ALA A 204 3.68 12.29 23.76
C ALA A 204 2.24 11.78 23.55
N PHE A 205 1.89 11.57 22.30
CA PHE A 205 0.64 10.91 21.90
C PHE A 205 0.93 9.59 21.21
N ALA A 206 0.21 8.56 21.61
CA ALA A 206 0.32 7.24 21.01
C ALA A 206 -1.07 6.64 20.73
N GLY A 207 -1.11 5.77 19.74
CA GLY A 207 -2.24 4.90 19.48
C GLY A 207 -3.36 5.51 18.63
N ALA A 208 -4.10 4.62 18.00
CA ALA A 208 -5.27 4.96 17.18
C ALA A 208 -6.60 4.68 17.92
N GLY A 209 -6.59 3.87 18.96
CA GLY A 209 -7.78 3.28 19.56
C GLY A 209 -8.34 2.15 18.69
N ASN A 210 -9.46 1.56 19.06
CA ASN A 210 -10.11 0.52 18.27
C ASN A 210 -10.91 1.15 17.14
N VAL A 211 -10.45 1.00 15.91
CA VAL A 211 -11.12 1.54 14.72
C VAL A 211 -11.52 0.41 13.78
N CYS A 212 -12.81 0.29 13.60
CA CYS A 212 -13.39 -0.66 12.67
C CYS A 212 -13.24 -0.14 11.23
N ILE A 213 -12.60 -0.92 10.36
CA ILE A 213 -12.39 -0.57 8.96
C ILE A 213 -13.49 -1.23 8.12
N GLY A 214 -14.21 -0.41 7.34
CA GLY A 214 -15.35 -0.86 6.54
C GLY A 214 -16.66 -0.94 7.34
N SER A 215 -17.72 -1.39 6.69
CA SER A 215 -18.99 -1.67 7.36
C SER A 215 -18.84 -2.91 8.24
N GLU A 216 -19.32 -2.84 9.47
CA GLU A 216 -19.26 -3.95 10.44
C GLU A 216 -17.85 -4.52 10.69
N CYS A 217 -16.78 -3.75 10.40
CA CYS A 217 -15.38 -4.15 10.44
C CYS A 217 -15.00 -5.23 9.41
N GLU A 218 -15.81 -5.48 8.44
CA GLU A 218 -15.50 -6.44 7.38
C GLU A 218 -15.25 -5.74 6.06
N VAL A 219 -14.24 -6.20 5.36
CA VAL A 219 -13.89 -5.76 4.02
C VAL A 219 -13.94 -6.96 3.09
N GLN A 220 -14.78 -6.89 2.07
CA GLN A 220 -14.81 -7.86 1.00
C GLN A 220 -13.59 -7.64 0.10
N VAL A 221 -12.51 -8.34 0.37
CA VAL A 221 -11.31 -8.29 -0.48
C VAL A 221 -11.52 -9.30 -1.60
N PRO A 222 -11.53 -8.88 -2.86
CA PRO A 222 -11.65 -9.80 -3.99
C PRO A 222 -10.52 -10.84 -3.95
N ASN A 223 -10.88 -12.13 -3.89
CA ASN A 223 -9.90 -13.22 -3.89
C ASN A 223 -9.40 -13.50 -5.31
N ARG A 224 -8.78 -12.53 -5.95
CA ARG A 224 -8.32 -12.64 -7.34
C ARG A 224 -7.02 -11.86 -7.57
N CYS A 225 -6.39 -12.15 -8.70
CA CYS A 225 -5.33 -11.33 -9.28
C CYS A 225 -5.91 -10.38 -10.32
N GLU A 226 -5.15 -9.36 -10.72
CA GLU A 226 -5.51 -8.52 -11.85
C GLU A 226 -5.26 -9.28 -13.16
N ILE A 227 -6.27 -9.28 -14.03
CA ILE A 227 -6.21 -9.86 -15.36
C ILE A 227 -6.32 -8.72 -16.37
N GLN A 228 -5.30 -8.54 -17.20
CA GLN A 228 -5.37 -7.59 -18.30
C GLN A 228 -6.33 -8.12 -19.37
N SER A 229 -7.28 -7.31 -19.81
CA SER A 229 -8.18 -7.65 -20.90
C SER A 229 -7.40 -7.82 -22.21
N ASN A 230 -7.77 -8.84 -23.01
CA ASN A 230 -7.16 -9.13 -24.33
C ASN A 230 -5.65 -9.42 -24.28
N TRP A 231 -5.19 -10.08 -23.24
CA TRP A 231 -3.79 -10.45 -23.11
C TRP A 231 -3.42 -11.57 -24.10
N ILE A 232 -2.40 -11.33 -24.92
CA ILE A 232 -1.84 -12.29 -25.88
C ILE A 232 -0.37 -12.51 -25.52
N LYS A 233 0.03 -13.78 -25.41
CA LYS A 233 1.43 -14.18 -25.20
C LYS A 233 1.95 -14.83 -26.49
N PRO A 234 2.65 -14.10 -27.37
CA PRO A 234 3.27 -14.71 -28.53
C PRO A 234 4.46 -15.58 -28.12
N VAL A 235 4.54 -16.77 -28.68
CA VAL A 235 5.66 -17.72 -28.49
C VAL A 235 6.16 -18.13 -29.87
N THR A 236 7.38 -17.74 -30.21
CA THR A 236 7.97 -18.02 -31.53
C THR A 236 8.80 -19.30 -31.44
N LEU A 237 8.32 -20.39 -32.03
CA LEU A 237 9.02 -21.68 -32.06
C LEU A 237 10.08 -21.77 -33.17
N GLY A 238 10.08 -20.81 -34.09
CA GLY A 238 11.03 -20.78 -35.20
C GLY A 238 10.75 -21.79 -36.30
N ASN A 239 11.65 -21.84 -37.28
CA ASN A 239 11.61 -22.80 -38.38
C ASN A 239 12.48 -24.02 -38.02
N VAL A 240 11.91 -25.20 -38.12
CA VAL A 240 12.62 -26.46 -37.85
C VAL A 240 12.57 -27.38 -39.06
N ALA A 241 13.70 -27.88 -39.48
CA ALA A 241 13.79 -28.80 -40.62
C ALA A 241 13.23 -30.19 -40.24
N ILE A 242 12.61 -30.86 -41.19
CA ILE A 242 11.93 -32.15 -41.01
C ILE A 242 12.92 -33.23 -40.51
N ASP A 243 14.16 -33.20 -40.98
CA ASP A 243 15.21 -34.14 -40.61
C ASP A 243 15.60 -34.10 -39.12
N ARG A 244 15.23 -33.04 -38.43
CA ARG A 244 15.38 -32.94 -36.98
C ARG A 244 14.38 -33.82 -36.18
N PHE A 245 13.44 -34.43 -36.87
CA PHE A 245 12.42 -35.31 -36.26
C PHE A 245 12.60 -36.75 -36.79
N PRO A 246 13.64 -37.48 -36.35
CA PRO A 246 14.01 -38.78 -36.93
C PRO A 246 13.01 -39.89 -36.65
N SER A 247 12.17 -39.74 -35.65
CA SER A 247 11.23 -40.79 -35.25
C SER A 247 9.90 -40.22 -34.72
N LEU A 248 8.89 -41.04 -34.65
CA LEU A 248 7.63 -40.69 -33.98
C LEU A 248 7.89 -40.20 -32.55
N ASN A 249 7.19 -39.16 -32.14
CA ASN A 249 7.36 -38.42 -30.87
C ASN A 249 8.70 -37.65 -30.71
N ALA A 250 9.55 -37.61 -31.75
CA ALA A 250 10.70 -36.71 -31.75
C ALA A 250 10.21 -35.25 -31.58
N MET A 251 10.92 -34.47 -30.79
CA MET A 251 10.55 -33.09 -30.46
C MET A 251 11.66 -32.11 -30.84
N SER A 252 11.27 -30.89 -31.19
CA SER A 252 12.21 -29.78 -31.38
C SER A 252 12.75 -29.27 -30.02
N GLU A 253 13.73 -28.37 -30.09
CA GLU A 253 14.16 -27.62 -28.91
C GLU A 253 12.97 -26.85 -28.28
N PRO A 254 12.88 -26.80 -26.95
CA PRO A 254 11.81 -26.10 -26.26
C PRO A 254 12.03 -24.60 -26.25
N VAL A 255 10.99 -23.83 -26.45
CA VAL A 255 10.95 -22.40 -26.20
C VAL A 255 10.24 -22.16 -24.87
N SER A 256 10.98 -21.64 -23.89
CA SER A 256 10.47 -21.36 -22.56
C SER A 256 9.76 -20.01 -22.49
N PHE A 257 8.68 -19.96 -21.72
CA PHE A 257 7.93 -18.73 -21.44
C PHE A 257 7.16 -18.86 -20.12
N ASP A 258 6.74 -17.73 -19.57
CA ASP A 258 5.94 -17.69 -18.35
C ASP A 258 4.62 -16.97 -18.59
N ILE A 259 3.57 -17.42 -17.93
CA ILE A 259 2.32 -16.70 -17.76
C ILE A 259 2.27 -16.19 -16.34
N THR A 260 2.20 -14.86 -16.16
CA THR A 260 2.26 -14.19 -14.85
C THR A 260 1.07 -13.29 -14.67
N LEU A 261 0.40 -13.41 -13.53
CA LEU A 261 -0.59 -12.47 -13.01
C LEU A 261 0.07 -11.55 -11.99
N SER A 262 -0.42 -10.31 -11.91
CA SER A 262 0.04 -9.30 -10.94
C SER A 262 -1.07 -8.88 -9.98
N GLN A 263 -0.71 -8.10 -8.96
CA GLN A 263 -1.64 -7.56 -7.96
C GLN A 263 -2.58 -8.62 -7.38
N CYS A 264 -2.04 -9.80 -7.12
CA CYS A 264 -2.80 -10.88 -6.55
C CYS A 264 -3.16 -10.59 -5.09
N ALA A 265 -4.41 -10.77 -4.72
CA ALA A 265 -4.85 -10.71 -3.32
C ALA A 265 -4.05 -11.69 -2.46
N VAL A 266 -3.84 -11.36 -1.18
CA VAL A 266 -2.99 -12.15 -0.25
C VAL A 266 -3.39 -13.62 -0.23
N MET A 267 -4.69 -13.92 -0.23
CA MET A 267 -5.23 -15.29 -0.17
C MET A 267 -5.51 -15.91 -1.53
N ALA A 268 -5.27 -15.19 -2.64
CA ALA A 268 -5.56 -15.71 -3.96
C ALA A 268 -4.73 -16.96 -4.27
N LYS A 269 -5.41 -18.00 -4.73
CA LYS A 269 -4.83 -19.27 -5.19
C LYS A 269 -5.19 -19.48 -6.65
N PRO A 270 -4.63 -18.67 -7.57
CA PRO A 270 -4.98 -18.76 -8.97
C PRO A 270 -4.54 -20.10 -9.55
N SER A 271 -5.39 -20.62 -10.40
CA SER A 271 -5.08 -21.74 -11.29
C SER A 271 -5.43 -21.36 -12.72
N ILE A 272 -4.84 -22.04 -13.68
CA ILE A 272 -5.03 -21.80 -15.10
C ILE A 272 -5.42 -23.10 -15.81
N SER A 273 -6.32 -23.01 -16.76
CA SER A 273 -6.67 -24.10 -17.67
C SER A 273 -6.48 -23.67 -19.13
N PHE A 274 -6.34 -24.62 -20.02
CA PHE A 274 -6.04 -24.38 -21.43
C PHE A 274 -7.04 -25.07 -22.34
N ARG A 275 -7.35 -24.42 -23.47
CA ARG A 275 -8.19 -24.93 -24.54
C ARG A 275 -7.48 -24.77 -25.87
N ASP A 276 -7.49 -25.81 -26.71
CA ASP A 276 -7.05 -25.71 -28.10
C ASP A 276 -8.02 -24.81 -28.88
N LYS A 277 -7.52 -23.76 -29.50
CA LYS A 277 -8.32 -22.75 -30.21
C LYS A 277 -8.60 -23.13 -31.67
N ALA A 278 -8.08 -24.27 -32.15
CA ALA A 278 -8.36 -24.74 -33.51
C ALA A 278 -9.85 -25.01 -33.71
N ALA A 279 -10.36 -24.77 -34.89
CA ALA A 279 -11.75 -25.03 -35.24
C ALA A 279 -12.13 -26.53 -35.06
N GLN A 280 -11.15 -27.40 -35.26
CA GLN A 280 -11.22 -28.82 -34.94
C GLN A 280 -10.02 -29.14 -34.02
N PRO A 281 -10.21 -29.16 -32.70
CA PRO A 281 -9.17 -29.45 -31.72
C PRO A 281 -8.58 -30.84 -31.93
N ASN A 282 -7.30 -31.01 -31.55
CA ASN A 282 -6.64 -32.30 -31.67
C ASN A 282 -7.36 -33.36 -30.80
N PRO A 283 -7.58 -34.58 -31.37
CA PRO A 283 -8.12 -35.70 -30.57
C PRO A 283 -7.27 -36.05 -29.36
N ASP A 284 -5.94 -35.97 -29.46
CA ASP A 284 -5.04 -36.05 -28.34
C ASP A 284 -5.08 -34.70 -27.58
N LYS A 285 -5.70 -34.72 -26.43
CA LYS A 285 -5.90 -33.53 -25.58
C LYS A 285 -4.62 -32.96 -25.01
N THR A 286 -3.45 -33.51 -25.28
CA THR A 286 -2.14 -32.98 -24.88
C THR A 286 -1.39 -32.29 -26.03
N LEU A 287 -2.01 -32.21 -27.20
CA LEU A 287 -1.44 -31.63 -28.41
C LEU A 287 -2.32 -30.47 -28.95
N LEU A 288 -1.67 -29.41 -29.39
CA LEU A 288 -2.37 -28.34 -30.14
C LEU A 288 -2.43 -28.73 -31.62
N GLN A 289 -3.60 -28.56 -32.21
CA GLN A 289 -3.80 -28.68 -33.62
C GLN A 289 -3.11 -27.53 -34.37
N LEU A 290 -2.39 -27.86 -35.44
CA LEU A 290 -1.73 -26.86 -36.27
C LEU A 290 -2.74 -26.13 -37.16
N SER A 291 -2.40 -24.90 -37.47
CA SER A 291 -3.12 -24.02 -38.42
C SER A 291 -2.15 -23.27 -39.33
N ALA A 292 -2.68 -22.67 -40.35
CA ALA A 292 -1.94 -21.80 -41.27
C ALA A 292 -2.75 -20.54 -41.60
N PRO A 293 -2.12 -19.43 -41.97
CA PRO A 293 -2.80 -18.29 -42.55
C PRO A 293 -3.59 -18.70 -43.83
N ALA A 294 -4.63 -17.96 -44.15
CA ALA A 294 -5.43 -18.20 -45.34
C ALA A 294 -4.57 -18.30 -46.64
N GLY A 295 -4.79 -19.31 -47.43
CA GLY A 295 -4.04 -19.57 -48.67
C GLY A 295 -2.65 -20.20 -48.47
N ARG A 296 -2.29 -20.59 -47.26
CA ARG A 296 -1.03 -21.29 -46.96
C ARG A 296 -1.31 -22.73 -46.53
N SER A 297 -0.39 -23.64 -46.88
CA SER A 297 -0.46 -25.05 -46.44
C SER A 297 -0.06 -25.20 -44.97
N VAL A 298 -0.75 -26.05 -44.25
CA VAL A 298 -0.38 -26.50 -42.88
C VAL A 298 0.66 -27.61 -42.98
N ALA A 299 1.63 -27.62 -42.08
CA ALA A 299 2.54 -28.76 -41.91
C ALA A 299 1.76 -30.02 -41.53
N HIS A 300 2.10 -31.16 -42.13
CA HIS A 300 1.42 -32.42 -41.85
C HIS A 300 2.33 -33.40 -41.14
N GLY A 301 1.75 -34.20 -40.20
CA GLY A 301 2.50 -35.13 -39.35
C GLY A 301 3.21 -34.48 -38.15
N PHE A 302 2.81 -33.24 -37.81
CA PHE A 302 3.35 -32.48 -36.66
C PHE A 302 2.25 -31.85 -35.87
N ASN A 303 2.53 -31.58 -34.59
CA ASN A 303 1.69 -30.83 -33.66
C ASN A 303 2.57 -29.96 -32.76
N ILE A 304 1.98 -29.13 -31.92
CA ILE A 304 2.66 -28.40 -30.84
C ILE A 304 2.30 -29.07 -29.52
N VAL A 305 3.32 -29.33 -28.71
CA VAL A 305 3.15 -29.75 -27.32
C VAL A 305 3.60 -28.64 -26.38
N MET A 306 2.78 -28.30 -25.40
CA MET A 306 3.18 -27.46 -24.27
C MET A 306 3.53 -28.34 -23.08
N MET A 307 4.52 -27.94 -22.31
CA MET A 307 5.01 -28.65 -21.14
C MET A 307 5.04 -27.69 -19.93
N HIS A 308 4.69 -28.19 -18.77
CA HIS A 308 5.00 -27.51 -17.52
C HIS A 308 6.47 -27.73 -17.21
N ARG A 309 7.27 -26.66 -17.07
CA ARG A 309 8.74 -26.80 -16.94
C ARG A 309 9.19 -27.46 -15.66
N ASP A 310 8.48 -27.27 -14.54
CA ASP A 310 8.91 -27.78 -13.24
C ASP A 310 8.56 -29.25 -13.07
N THR A 311 7.41 -29.72 -13.63
CA THR A 311 6.98 -31.12 -13.53
C THR A 311 7.36 -31.92 -14.77
N ASN A 312 7.73 -31.27 -15.87
CA ASN A 312 7.96 -31.88 -17.17
C ASN A 312 6.76 -32.68 -17.71
N GLU A 313 5.56 -32.32 -17.29
CA GLU A 313 4.32 -32.92 -17.75
C GLU A 313 3.74 -32.14 -18.94
N ARG A 314 3.05 -32.85 -19.85
CA ARG A 314 2.33 -32.21 -20.94
C ARG A 314 1.12 -31.47 -20.40
N ILE A 315 0.88 -30.28 -20.94
CA ILE A 315 -0.34 -29.51 -20.67
C ILE A 315 -1.49 -30.16 -21.43
N ALA A 316 -2.56 -30.47 -20.73
CA ALA A 316 -3.79 -30.99 -21.34
C ALA A 316 -4.78 -29.86 -21.61
N TYR A 317 -5.49 -29.97 -22.73
CA TYR A 317 -6.49 -29.04 -23.21
C TYR A 317 -7.90 -29.58 -23.01
N GLY A 318 -8.85 -28.71 -22.75
CA GLY A 318 -10.26 -29.11 -22.60
C GLY A 318 -11.20 -27.92 -22.70
N GLU A 319 -12.49 -28.19 -22.68
CA GLU A 319 -13.51 -27.13 -22.66
C GLU A 319 -13.54 -26.43 -21.28
N PRO A 320 -13.96 -25.17 -21.22
CA PRO A 320 -14.12 -24.45 -19.97
C PRO A 320 -14.96 -25.22 -18.95
N GLY A 321 -14.46 -25.35 -17.72
CA GLY A 321 -15.10 -26.09 -16.63
C GLY A 321 -14.80 -27.59 -16.59
N THR A 322 -14.24 -28.18 -17.64
CA THR A 322 -13.83 -29.60 -17.69
C THR A 322 -12.34 -29.78 -17.97
N ALA A 323 -11.65 -28.76 -18.44
CA ALA A 323 -10.21 -28.76 -18.65
C ALA A 323 -9.45 -28.95 -17.33
N PRO A 324 -8.35 -29.72 -17.32
CA PRO A 324 -7.46 -29.76 -16.16
C PRO A 324 -6.98 -28.36 -15.78
N THR A 325 -6.90 -28.10 -14.47
CA THR A 325 -6.40 -26.84 -13.92
C THR A 325 -5.01 -27.03 -13.35
N TYR A 326 -4.13 -26.07 -13.60
CA TYR A 326 -2.76 -26.06 -13.14
C TYR A 326 -2.59 -24.92 -12.13
N PRO A 327 -2.16 -25.19 -10.88
CA PRO A 327 -1.93 -24.16 -9.89
C PRO A 327 -0.78 -23.26 -10.33
N MET A 328 -0.90 -21.97 -10.06
CA MET A 328 0.15 -20.99 -10.32
C MET A 328 0.98 -20.74 -9.06
N HIS A 329 2.30 -20.68 -9.20
CA HIS A 329 3.20 -20.41 -8.09
C HIS A 329 3.08 -18.97 -7.62
N ARG A 330 2.79 -18.78 -6.35
CA ARG A 330 2.70 -17.46 -5.71
C ARG A 330 4.07 -16.95 -5.29
N ASN A 331 4.34 -15.68 -5.61
CA ASN A 331 5.47 -14.92 -5.09
C ASN A 331 5.01 -13.49 -4.78
N ALA A 332 4.89 -13.17 -3.49
CA ALA A 332 4.33 -11.90 -3.00
C ALA A 332 2.98 -11.57 -3.66
N ASP A 333 2.91 -10.55 -4.50
CA ASP A 333 1.72 -10.09 -5.21
C ASP A 333 1.61 -10.60 -6.65
N THR A 334 2.44 -11.56 -7.04
CA THR A 334 2.39 -12.20 -8.36
C THR A 334 2.05 -13.67 -8.28
N ALA A 335 1.56 -14.23 -9.39
CA ALA A 335 1.38 -15.65 -9.57
C ALA A 335 1.85 -16.06 -10.97
N THR A 336 2.68 -17.08 -11.06
CA THR A 336 3.35 -17.48 -12.32
C THR A 336 3.22 -18.97 -12.56
N ILE A 337 3.03 -19.37 -13.83
CA ILE A 337 3.20 -20.73 -14.29
C ILE A 337 4.32 -20.77 -15.33
N PRO A 338 5.37 -21.57 -15.10
CA PRO A 338 6.48 -21.74 -16.03
C PRO A 338 6.13 -22.79 -17.11
N LEU A 339 6.17 -22.40 -18.38
CA LEU A 339 5.80 -23.24 -19.51
C LEU A 339 6.92 -23.31 -20.56
N SER A 340 6.87 -24.34 -21.38
CA SER A 340 7.60 -24.39 -22.64
C SER A 340 6.73 -24.95 -23.74
N ALA A 341 7.01 -24.60 -24.99
CA ALA A 341 6.36 -25.13 -26.15
C ALA A 341 7.38 -25.61 -27.19
N ARG A 342 7.04 -26.65 -27.93
CA ARG A 342 7.88 -27.21 -28.99
C ARG A 342 7.04 -27.97 -30.01
N TYR A 343 7.59 -28.19 -31.18
CA TYR A 343 7.01 -29.09 -32.19
C TYR A 343 7.24 -30.55 -31.78
N ILE A 344 6.30 -31.40 -32.11
CA ILE A 344 6.38 -32.86 -31.95
C ILE A 344 5.94 -33.55 -33.22
N ARG A 345 6.67 -34.54 -33.66
CA ARG A 345 6.29 -35.43 -34.77
C ARG A 345 5.23 -36.41 -34.31
N THR A 346 4.10 -36.43 -35.04
CA THR A 346 2.95 -37.28 -34.76
C THR A 346 2.57 -38.19 -35.93
N GLY A 347 3.12 -37.92 -37.14
CA GLY A 347 2.88 -38.69 -38.33
C GLY A 347 3.98 -39.68 -38.65
N ALA A 348 3.61 -40.75 -39.41
CA ALA A 348 4.55 -41.70 -39.98
C ALA A 348 5.46 -41.04 -41.07
N ASP A 349 6.55 -41.73 -41.46
CA ASP A 349 7.54 -41.17 -42.38
C ASP A 349 6.94 -40.68 -43.71
N GLY A 350 6.00 -41.43 -44.30
CA GLY A 350 5.35 -41.06 -45.55
C GLY A 350 4.32 -39.92 -45.46
N GLU A 351 3.95 -39.51 -44.24
CA GLU A 351 2.93 -38.48 -43.96
C GLU A 351 3.51 -37.07 -43.75
N LEU A 352 4.82 -36.99 -43.56
CA LEU A 352 5.45 -35.71 -43.21
C LEU A 352 5.46 -34.75 -44.45
N ARG A 353 4.91 -33.57 -44.25
CA ARG A 353 4.92 -32.49 -45.24
C ARG A 353 5.31 -31.16 -44.60
N PRO A 354 6.19 -30.39 -45.23
CA PRO A 354 6.51 -29.07 -44.74
C PRO A 354 5.31 -28.12 -44.92
N GLY A 355 5.23 -27.11 -44.07
CA GLY A 355 4.16 -26.11 -44.09
C GLY A 355 4.20 -25.18 -42.91
N ASN A 356 3.16 -24.35 -42.79
CA ASN A 356 2.99 -23.51 -41.63
C ASN A 356 2.57 -24.36 -40.41
N ALA A 357 3.15 -24.05 -39.27
CA ALA A 357 2.95 -24.80 -38.05
C ALA A 357 2.57 -23.87 -36.88
N ASN A 358 1.52 -23.07 -37.10
CA ASN A 358 0.97 -22.21 -36.04
C ASN A 358 0.01 -23.01 -35.15
N GLY A 359 -0.07 -22.65 -33.89
CA GLY A 359 -1.06 -23.16 -32.93
C GLY A 359 -1.48 -22.05 -31.99
N ALA A 360 -2.69 -22.15 -31.46
CA ALA A 360 -3.19 -21.20 -30.50
C ALA A 360 -3.90 -21.91 -29.35
N ALA A 361 -3.52 -21.59 -28.11
CA ALA A 361 -4.23 -22.00 -26.92
C ALA A 361 -4.92 -20.79 -26.29
N GLU A 362 -6.18 -20.95 -25.94
CA GLU A 362 -6.89 -20.06 -25.04
C GLU A 362 -6.65 -20.53 -23.61
N PHE A 363 -6.53 -19.60 -22.68
CA PHE A 363 -6.40 -19.95 -21.27
C PHE A 363 -7.40 -19.18 -20.41
N THR A 364 -7.82 -19.83 -19.32
CA THR A 364 -8.77 -19.28 -18.36
C THR A 364 -8.18 -19.36 -16.97
N PHE A 365 -8.25 -18.26 -16.23
CA PHE A 365 -7.86 -18.24 -14.83
C PHE A 365 -9.06 -18.52 -13.93
N THR A 366 -8.84 -19.27 -12.86
CA THR A 366 -9.80 -19.52 -11.80
C THR A 366 -9.20 -19.17 -10.44
N PHE A 367 -10.05 -18.68 -9.55
CA PHE A 367 -9.70 -18.23 -8.19
C PHE A 367 -10.64 -18.94 -7.21
N PRO A 368 -10.33 -20.16 -6.80
CA PRO A 368 -11.14 -20.94 -5.89
C PRO A 368 -11.19 -20.37 -4.47
#